data_f5e39fdbdedeba3af21147104a7ed156
#
_entry.id   f5e39fdbdedeba3af21147104a7ed156
#
_cell.length_a   1.000
_cell.length_b   1.000
_cell.length_c   1.000
_cell.angle_alpha   90.00
_cell.angle_beta   90.00
_cell.angle_gamma   90.00
#
_symmetry.space_group_name_H-M   'P 1'
#
loop_
_entity.id
_entity.type
_entity.pdbx_description
1 polymer ?
#
loop_
_entity_poly.entity_id
_entity_poly.type
_entity_poly.pdbx_seq_one_letter_code
_entity_poly.pdbx_strand_id
1 'polypeptide(L)'
;TPVGAGDFSQYITPVLNSGADVLILNHYGKDMINSLSQAVQFGLRDKQVNGKNFEIVVPLFSRLMAQGAGDAIKGILGTTNWNWSLQDEGSKAFVQSFGAEYGAPPSMAAHTCYVQTLLYANACEMAGTFYPPEVIKQLEGFNFDGMGNGPTLYRAEDHQCFKDVLVVRGNDNPSSQFDLLKVVDVTPRAQVEYDWTIFGGELGPYEVKM
;
A
#
# COMPACT_ATOMS: atom_id res chain seq x y z
N THR A 1 -7.14 -0.95 18.74
CA THR A 1 -6.74 0.38 19.27
C THR A 1 -7.71 1.43 18.79
N PRO A 2 -8.02 2.46 19.58
CA PRO A 2 -8.79 3.61 19.10
C PRO A 2 -8.03 4.36 17.99
N VAL A 3 -8.76 4.87 17.00
CA VAL A 3 -8.18 5.74 15.96
C VAL A 3 -7.69 7.04 16.57
N GLY A 4 -6.47 7.47 16.22
CA GLY A 4 -5.86 8.68 16.73
C GLY A 4 -5.23 8.53 18.13
N ALA A 5 -5.04 7.31 18.60
CA ALA A 5 -4.35 7.06 19.86
C ALA A 5 -2.92 7.64 19.85
N GLY A 6 -2.57 8.34 20.92
CA GLY A 6 -1.20 8.86 21.09
C GLY A 6 -0.27 7.90 21.82
N ASP A 7 -0.83 6.99 22.62
CA ASP A 7 -0.08 6.01 23.43
C ASP A 7 -0.52 4.59 23.09
N PHE A 8 0.43 3.77 22.68
CA PHE A 8 0.26 2.37 22.32
C PHE A 8 0.90 1.40 23.32
N SER A 9 1.47 1.90 24.43
CA SER A 9 2.20 1.10 25.42
C SER A 9 1.39 -0.07 25.98
N GLN A 10 0.10 0.15 26.28
CA GLN A 10 -0.81 -0.88 26.78
C GLN A 10 -1.07 -2.02 25.79
N TYR A 11 -0.86 -1.79 24.49
CA TYR A 11 -1.01 -2.81 23.43
C TYR A 11 0.33 -3.48 23.10
N ILE A 12 1.44 -2.77 23.24
CA ILE A 12 2.80 -3.27 22.96
C ILE A 12 3.28 -4.19 24.07
N THR A 13 3.02 -3.84 25.34
CA THR A 13 3.45 -4.64 26.50
C THR A 13 2.98 -6.10 26.46
N PRO A 14 1.70 -6.41 26.13
CA PRO A 14 1.28 -7.80 25.93
C PRO A 14 2.03 -8.52 24.80
N VAL A 15 2.37 -7.83 23.70
CA VAL A 15 3.13 -8.41 22.60
C VAL A 15 4.54 -8.79 23.05
N LEU A 16 5.20 -7.96 23.84
CA LEU A 16 6.52 -8.28 24.43
C LEU A 16 6.50 -9.59 25.22
N ASN A 17 5.39 -9.89 25.89
CA ASN A 17 5.23 -11.04 26.78
C ASN A 17 4.53 -12.25 26.12
N SER A 18 4.07 -12.14 24.89
CA SER A 18 3.24 -13.16 24.22
C SER A 18 4.02 -14.31 23.64
N GLY A 19 5.29 -14.35 23.54
CA GLY A 19 6.05 -15.39 22.83
C GLY A 19 5.82 -15.40 21.31
N ALA A 20 5.06 -14.44 20.76
CA ALA A 20 4.96 -14.24 19.32
C ALA A 20 6.32 -13.83 18.74
N ASP A 21 6.56 -14.20 17.51
CA ASP A 21 7.79 -13.88 16.76
C ASP A 21 7.55 -12.86 15.64
N VAL A 22 6.27 -12.51 15.38
CA VAL A 22 5.88 -11.53 14.37
C VAL A 22 4.79 -10.61 14.93
N LEU A 23 4.91 -9.31 14.68
CA LEU A 23 3.86 -8.31 14.90
C LEU A 23 3.42 -7.73 13.57
N ILE A 24 2.15 -7.87 13.24
CA ILE A 24 1.54 -7.22 12.08
C ILE A 24 0.85 -5.94 12.55
N LEU A 25 1.35 -4.77 12.09
CA LEU A 25 0.79 -3.45 12.38
C LEU A 25 -0.16 -3.02 11.27
N ASN A 26 -1.46 -3.29 11.42
CA ASN A 26 -2.51 -2.87 10.49
C ASN A 26 -2.92 -1.39 10.67
N HIS A 27 -2.12 -0.60 11.35
CA HIS A 27 -2.33 0.82 11.47
C HIS A 27 -1.90 1.56 10.20
N TYR A 28 -2.51 2.71 9.96
CA TYR A 28 -2.19 3.56 8.82
C TYR A 28 -1.95 5.02 9.27
N GLY A 29 -1.21 5.78 8.46
CA GLY A 29 -0.96 7.20 8.71
C GLY A 29 -0.26 7.45 10.04
N LYS A 30 -0.78 8.41 10.82
CA LYS A 30 -0.20 8.82 12.10
C LYS A 30 -0.23 7.69 13.15
N ASP A 31 -1.26 6.86 13.13
CA ASP A 31 -1.36 5.73 14.08
C ASP A 31 -0.25 4.70 13.83
N MET A 32 0.09 4.43 12.55
CA MET A 32 1.24 3.58 12.23
C MET A 32 2.55 4.22 12.67
N ILE A 33 2.76 5.52 12.41
CA ILE A 33 3.97 6.23 12.82
C ILE A 33 4.17 6.11 14.34
N ASN A 34 3.12 6.37 15.11
CA ASN A 34 3.18 6.33 16.57
C ASN A 34 3.39 4.90 17.09
N SER A 35 2.61 3.94 16.61
CA SER A 35 2.68 2.55 17.08
C SER A 35 4.00 1.88 16.72
N LEU A 36 4.52 2.10 15.50
CA LEU A 36 5.83 1.57 15.10
C LEU A 36 6.95 2.20 15.92
N SER A 37 6.96 3.53 16.06
CA SER A 37 7.98 4.21 16.84
C SER A 37 8.02 3.72 18.29
N GLN A 38 6.85 3.56 18.92
CA GLN A 38 6.76 3.02 20.28
C GLN A 38 7.15 1.53 20.33
N ALA A 39 6.73 0.71 19.38
CA ALA A 39 7.13 -0.69 19.32
C ALA A 39 8.67 -0.86 19.28
N VAL A 40 9.33 -0.03 18.48
CA VAL A 40 10.80 0.01 18.40
C VAL A 40 11.42 0.54 19.71
N GLN A 41 10.87 1.60 20.30
CA GLN A 41 11.32 2.14 21.59
C GLN A 41 11.19 1.13 22.74
N PHE A 42 10.17 0.28 22.72
CA PHE A 42 9.98 -0.83 23.66
C PHE A 42 10.89 -2.03 23.36
N GLY A 43 11.75 -1.96 22.35
CA GLY A 43 12.74 -2.98 22.01
C GLY A 43 12.21 -4.16 21.20
N LEU A 44 11.01 -4.08 20.63
CA LEU A 44 10.45 -5.18 19.85
C LEU A 44 11.30 -5.52 18.62
N ARG A 45 11.87 -4.53 17.93
CA ARG A 45 12.73 -4.75 16.76
C ARG A 45 13.97 -5.59 17.09
N ASP A 46 14.52 -5.42 18.29
CA ASP A 46 15.77 -6.05 18.71
C ASP A 46 15.52 -7.34 19.55
N LYS A 47 14.23 -7.68 19.76
CA LYS A 47 13.82 -8.87 20.50
C LYS A 47 14.16 -10.13 19.73
N GLN A 48 14.54 -11.17 20.47
CA GLN A 48 14.70 -12.52 19.92
C GLN A 48 13.69 -13.49 20.55
N VAL A 49 13.13 -14.34 19.71
CA VAL A 49 12.20 -15.40 20.12
C VAL A 49 12.67 -16.72 19.50
N ASN A 50 12.96 -17.71 20.35
CA ASN A 50 13.43 -19.02 19.90
C ASN A 50 14.68 -18.96 18.97
N GLY A 51 15.59 -18.01 19.23
CA GLY A 51 16.82 -17.81 18.43
C GLY A 51 16.61 -17.11 17.08
N LYS A 52 15.42 -16.58 16.81
CA LYS A 52 15.10 -15.76 15.63
C LYS A 52 14.83 -14.32 16.02
N ASN A 53 15.17 -13.40 15.14
CA ASN A 53 14.81 -11.99 15.31
C ASN A 53 13.29 -11.85 15.23
N PHE A 54 12.75 -10.99 16.08
CA PHE A 54 11.34 -10.60 16.04
C PHE A 54 11.10 -9.75 14.77
N GLU A 55 10.06 -10.07 14.02
CA GLU A 55 9.72 -9.33 12.81
C GLU A 55 8.54 -8.37 13.08
N ILE A 56 8.65 -7.14 12.58
CA ILE A 56 7.54 -6.21 12.52
C ILE A 56 7.16 -6.00 11.06
N VAL A 57 5.88 -6.18 10.74
CA VAL A 57 5.34 -6.09 9.38
C VAL A 57 4.30 -4.98 9.32
N VAL A 58 4.45 -4.07 8.35
CA VAL A 58 3.50 -2.99 8.06
C VAL A 58 2.86 -3.24 6.69
N PRO A 59 1.61 -3.78 6.63
CA PRO A 59 0.98 -4.19 5.38
C PRO A 59 0.75 -3.06 4.37
N LEU A 60 0.61 -1.81 4.84
CA LEU A 60 0.47 -0.62 3.98
C LEU A 60 1.60 0.37 4.30
N PHE A 61 2.76 0.16 3.71
CA PHE A 61 3.95 0.91 4.05
C PHE A 61 4.27 1.98 2.99
N SER A 62 3.80 3.20 3.21
CA SER A 62 4.07 4.32 2.31
C SER A 62 5.36 5.07 2.67
N ARG A 63 5.96 5.72 1.66
CA ARG A 63 7.11 6.62 1.87
C ARG A 63 6.82 7.73 2.89
N LEU A 64 5.63 8.30 2.86
CA LEU A 64 5.26 9.38 3.79
C LEU A 64 5.18 8.87 5.24
N MET A 65 4.65 7.67 5.45
CA MET A 65 4.64 7.04 6.77
C MET A 65 6.06 6.70 7.23
N ALA A 66 6.90 6.18 6.31
CA ALA A 66 8.30 5.92 6.59
C ALA A 66 9.06 7.21 6.99
N GLN A 67 8.80 8.31 6.30
CA GLN A 67 9.38 9.62 6.61
C GLN A 67 8.95 10.10 8.01
N GLY A 68 7.67 9.92 8.37
CA GLY A 68 7.15 10.29 9.68
C GLY A 68 7.71 9.45 10.84
N ALA A 69 7.99 8.17 10.60
CA ALA A 69 8.53 7.25 11.61
C ALA A 69 10.08 7.35 11.76
N GLY A 70 10.76 7.99 10.80
CA GLY A 70 12.21 8.20 10.85
C GLY A 70 13.00 6.90 11.01
N ASP A 71 13.95 6.86 11.94
CA ASP A 71 14.81 5.69 12.17
C ASP A 71 14.07 4.42 12.63
N ALA A 72 12.82 4.55 13.07
CA ALA A 72 12.04 3.40 13.48
C ALA A 72 11.74 2.44 12.32
N ILE A 73 11.81 2.91 11.06
CA ILE A 73 11.57 2.05 9.89
C ILE A 73 12.69 1.06 9.58
N LYS A 74 13.91 1.30 10.06
CA LYS A 74 15.08 0.50 9.68
C LYS A 74 14.85 -0.98 9.89
N GLY A 75 15.03 -1.76 8.81
CA GLY A 75 14.81 -3.21 8.81
C GLY A 75 13.36 -3.67 8.81
N ILE A 76 12.37 -2.78 8.99
CA ILE A 76 10.95 -3.13 9.06
C ILE A 76 10.45 -3.62 7.71
N LEU A 77 9.79 -4.78 7.71
CA LEU A 77 9.18 -5.36 6.52
C LEU A 77 7.78 -4.77 6.28
N GLY A 78 7.40 -4.65 5.03
CA GLY A 78 6.07 -4.17 4.68
C GLY A 78 5.72 -4.41 3.24
N THR A 79 4.53 -3.98 2.84
CA THR A 79 4.10 -4.01 1.45
C THR A 79 3.61 -2.65 0.98
N THR A 80 3.70 -2.42 -0.31
CA THR A 80 3.15 -1.23 -0.96
C THR A 80 2.67 -1.60 -2.37
N ASN A 81 1.73 -0.83 -2.87
CA ASN A 81 1.21 -1.07 -4.22
C ASN A 81 2.00 -0.35 -5.32
N TRP A 82 2.95 0.49 -4.96
CA TRP A 82 3.83 1.21 -5.89
C TRP A 82 4.98 1.88 -5.12
N ASN A 83 6.13 2.03 -5.78
CA ASN A 83 7.28 2.75 -5.22
C ASN A 83 7.94 3.60 -6.31
N TRP A 84 8.35 4.81 -5.97
CA TRP A 84 8.98 5.76 -6.89
C TRP A 84 10.31 5.26 -7.48
N SER A 85 10.92 4.25 -6.91
CA SER A 85 12.16 3.65 -7.42
C SER A 85 11.95 2.63 -8.54
N LEU A 86 10.71 2.33 -8.92
CA LEU A 86 10.42 1.44 -10.03
C LEU A 86 11.00 1.95 -11.35
N GLN A 87 11.45 1.02 -12.20
CA GLN A 87 12.22 1.33 -13.39
C GLN A 87 11.46 1.23 -14.70
N ASP A 88 10.17 0.87 -14.67
CA ASP A 88 9.31 0.90 -15.85
C ASP A 88 9.11 2.35 -16.35
N GLU A 89 8.78 2.48 -17.63
CA GLU A 89 8.71 3.78 -18.30
C GLU A 89 7.59 4.67 -17.73
N GLY A 90 6.43 4.08 -17.40
CA GLY A 90 5.31 4.81 -16.83
C GLY A 90 5.63 5.38 -15.45
N SER A 91 6.26 4.58 -14.58
CA SER A 91 6.74 5.04 -13.27
C SER A 91 7.78 6.15 -13.40
N LYS A 92 8.78 6.00 -14.27
CA LYS A 92 9.80 7.03 -14.51
C LYS A 92 9.20 8.35 -14.99
N ALA A 93 8.30 8.29 -15.97
CA ALA A 93 7.63 9.48 -16.50
C ALA A 93 6.82 10.20 -15.41
N PHE A 94 6.08 9.46 -14.60
CA PHE A 94 5.32 10.03 -13.48
C PHE A 94 6.24 10.63 -12.41
N VAL A 95 7.31 9.93 -12.01
CA VAL A 95 8.28 10.44 -11.03
C VAL A 95 8.94 11.72 -11.52
N GLN A 96 9.30 11.78 -12.81
CA GLN A 96 9.92 12.96 -13.39
C GLN A 96 8.97 14.17 -13.41
N SER A 97 7.74 13.99 -13.90
CA SER A 97 6.77 15.07 -13.98
C SER A 97 6.32 15.57 -12.59
N PHE A 98 6.06 14.65 -11.67
CA PHE A 98 5.70 14.99 -10.29
C PHE A 98 6.85 15.68 -9.57
N GLY A 99 8.07 15.17 -9.75
CA GLY A 99 9.27 15.75 -9.14
C GLY A 99 9.57 17.16 -9.64
N ALA A 100 9.32 17.44 -10.92
CA ALA A 100 9.48 18.77 -11.50
C ALA A 100 8.50 19.78 -10.88
N GLU A 101 7.27 19.34 -10.59
CA GLU A 101 6.22 20.21 -10.03
C GLU A 101 6.38 20.42 -8.52
N TYR A 102 6.69 19.34 -7.77
CA TYR A 102 6.65 19.35 -6.30
C TYR A 102 8.00 19.27 -5.61
N GLY A 103 9.11 19.14 -6.34
CA GLY A 103 10.47 19.06 -5.78
C GLY A 103 10.74 17.78 -4.96
N ALA A 104 9.89 16.77 -5.06
CA ALA A 104 9.98 15.52 -4.32
C ALA A 104 9.40 14.36 -5.14
N PRO A 105 9.87 13.10 -4.95
CA PRO A 105 9.25 11.96 -5.60
C PRO A 105 7.83 11.72 -5.07
N PRO A 106 6.90 11.20 -5.91
CA PRO A 106 5.55 10.91 -5.48
C PRO A 106 5.50 9.77 -4.44
N SER A 107 4.46 9.76 -3.63
CA SER A 107 4.10 8.63 -2.78
C SER A 107 3.25 7.61 -3.55
N MET A 108 3.05 6.41 -2.97
CA MET A 108 2.12 5.43 -3.53
C MET A 108 0.69 6.01 -3.63
N ALA A 109 0.28 6.85 -2.68
CA ALA A 109 -1.04 7.49 -2.71
C ALA A 109 -1.16 8.49 -3.86
N ALA A 110 -0.12 9.30 -4.10
CA ALA A 110 -0.08 10.21 -5.24
C ALA A 110 -0.17 9.45 -6.57
N HIS A 111 0.57 8.34 -6.70
CA HIS A 111 0.50 7.48 -7.87
C HIS A 111 -0.90 6.88 -8.04
N THR A 112 -1.50 6.35 -6.99
CA THR A 112 -2.85 5.79 -7.03
C THR A 112 -3.88 6.84 -7.46
N CYS A 113 -3.84 8.04 -6.89
CA CYS A 113 -4.73 9.14 -7.30
C CYS A 113 -4.54 9.52 -8.77
N TYR A 114 -3.29 9.60 -9.24
CA TYR A 114 -2.99 9.90 -10.64
C TYR A 114 -3.58 8.84 -11.59
N VAL A 115 -3.27 7.57 -11.34
CA VAL A 115 -3.75 6.45 -12.17
C VAL A 115 -5.28 6.38 -12.17
N GLN A 116 -5.90 6.43 -10.99
CA GLN A 116 -7.36 6.34 -10.88
C GLN A 116 -8.08 7.52 -11.52
N THR A 117 -7.51 8.73 -11.47
CA THR A 117 -8.09 9.89 -12.15
C THR A 117 -8.09 9.69 -13.67
N LEU A 118 -6.97 9.20 -14.22
CA LEU A 118 -6.88 8.90 -15.65
C LEU A 118 -7.85 7.79 -16.08
N LEU A 119 -7.95 6.72 -15.28
CA LEU A 119 -8.86 5.61 -15.56
C LEU A 119 -10.33 6.06 -15.51
N TYR A 120 -10.68 6.88 -14.51
CA TYR A 120 -12.03 7.43 -14.41
C TYR A 120 -12.38 8.31 -15.60
N ALA A 121 -11.47 9.20 -16.00
CA ALA A 121 -11.66 10.05 -17.18
C ALA A 121 -11.87 9.21 -18.44
N ASN A 122 -11.01 8.21 -18.67
CA ASN A 122 -11.14 7.29 -19.79
C ASN A 122 -12.47 6.50 -19.76
N ALA A 123 -12.90 6.03 -18.59
CA ALA A 123 -14.16 5.32 -18.46
C ALA A 123 -15.37 6.22 -18.74
N CYS A 124 -15.33 7.50 -18.35
CA CYS A 124 -16.36 8.49 -18.70
C CYS A 124 -16.41 8.75 -20.21
N GLU A 125 -15.24 8.87 -20.86
CA GLU A 125 -15.17 9.03 -22.33
C GLU A 125 -15.74 7.81 -23.05
N MET A 126 -15.40 6.60 -22.62
CA MET A 126 -15.93 5.35 -23.17
C MET A 126 -17.45 5.21 -22.97
N ALA A 127 -17.95 5.61 -21.80
CA ALA A 127 -19.37 5.60 -21.47
C ALA A 127 -20.16 6.72 -22.17
N GLY A 128 -19.51 7.80 -22.61
CA GLY A 128 -20.15 8.99 -23.13
C GLY A 128 -20.99 9.76 -22.09
N THR A 129 -20.78 9.49 -20.81
CA THR A 129 -21.56 10.05 -19.70
C THR A 129 -20.79 10.02 -18.40
N PHE A 130 -21.23 10.83 -17.41
CA PHE A 130 -20.75 10.77 -16.01
C PHE A 130 -21.70 9.95 -15.10
N TYR A 131 -22.71 9.30 -15.66
CA TYR A 131 -23.64 8.50 -14.87
C TYR A 131 -22.94 7.26 -14.29
N PRO A 132 -22.83 7.14 -12.96
CA PRO A 132 -21.96 6.17 -12.33
C PRO A 132 -22.15 4.72 -12.79
N PRO A 133 -23.39 4.18 -12.93
CA PRO A 133 -23.55 2.80 -13.41
C PRO A 133 -22.96 2.54 -14.79
N GLU A 134 -23.07 3.48 -15.71
CA GLU A 134 -22.51 3.34 -17.06
C GLU A 134 -20.97 3.45 -17.05
N VAL A 135 -20.41 4.31 -16.19
CA VAL A 135 -18.96 4.44 -16.01
C VAL A 135 -18.39 3.17 -15.36
N ILE A 136 -19.07 2.62 -14.35
CA ILE A 136 -18.65 1.38 -13.67
C ILE A 136 -18.57 0.22 -14.68
N LYS A 137 -19.55 0.07 -15.56
CA LYS A 137 -19.55 -0.95 -16.61
C LYS A 137 -18.30 -0.89 -17.52
N GLN A 138 -17.74 0.30 -17.75
CA GLN A 138 -16.52 0.44 -18.54
C GLN A 138 -15.27 -0.01 -17.77
N LEU A 139 -15.32 0.00 -16.45
CA LEU A 139 -14.23 -0.45 -15.59
C LEU A 139 -14.29 -1.96 -15.29
N GLU A 140 -15.45 -2.59 -15.43
CA GLU A 140 -15.61 -4.04 -15.20
C GLU A 140 -14.79 -4.85 -16.21
N GLY A 141 -13.89 -5.67 -15.70
CA GLY A 141 -12.96 -6.46 -16.52
C GLY A 141 -11.86 -5.63 -17.19
N PHE A 142 -11.75 -4.34 -16.88
CA PHE A 142 -10.73 -3.48 -17.48
C PHE A 142 -9.34 -3.94 -17.04
N ASN A 143 -8.49 -4.19 -18.03
CA ASN A 143 -7.13 -4.67 -17.84
C ASN A 143 -6.16 -3.73 -18.54
N PHE A 144 -5.12 -3.30 -17.84
CA PHE A 144 -4.12 -2.39 -18.40
C PHE A 144 -2.74 -2.65 -17.80
N ASP A 145 -1.71 -2.19 -18.48
CA ASP A 145 -0.32 -2.20 -18.06
C ASP A 145 0.35 -0.88 -18.45
N GLY A 146 1.53 -0.62 -17.96
CA GLY A 146 2.33 0.56 -18.33
C GLY A 146 2.14 1.78 -17.43
N MET A 147 1.32 1.68 -16.38
CA MET A 147 1.17 2.73 -15.36
C MET A 147 2.00 2.47 -14.09
N GLY A 148 2.92 1.52 -14.18
CA GLY A 148 3.76 1.05 -13.09
C GLY A 148 3.11 -0.05 -12.26
N ASN A 149 3.93 -0.99 -11.80
CA ASN A 149 3.55 -2.10 -10.95
C ASN A 149 2.74 -3.22 -11.64
N GLY A 150 3.09 -3.52 -12.89
CA GLY A 150 2.62 -4.68 -13.64
C GLY A 150 1.17 -4.63 -14.13
N PRO A 151 0.71 -5.75 -14.71
CA PRO A 151 -0.64 -5.85 -15.26
C PRO A 151 -1.69 -5.66 -14.17
N THR A 152 -2.61 -4.73 -14.38
CA THR A 152 -3.65 -4.37 -13.43
C THR A 152 -5.03 -4.74 -13.97
N LEU A 153 -5.84 -5.41 -13.17
CA LEU A 153 -7.19 -5.85 -13.51
C LEU A 153 -8.21 -5.25 -12.53
N TYR A 154 -9.28 -4.67 -13.05
CA TYR A 154 -10.48 -4.38 -12.31
C TYR A 154 -11.47 -5.54 -12.55
N ARG A 155 -11.57 -6.45 -11.59
CA ARG A 155 -12.42 -7.65 -11.71
C ARG A 155 -13.90 -7.25 -11.69
N ALA A 156 -14.67 -7.81 -12.64
CA ALA A 156 -16.10 -7.47 -12.80
C ALA A 156 -16.97 -7.99 -11.66
N GLU A 157 -16.65 -9.17 -11.13
CA GLU A 157 -17.50 -9.92 -10.19
C GLU A 157 -17.63 -9.26 -8.82
N ASP A 158 -16.63 -8.53 -8.38
CA ASP A 158 -16.59 -7.91 -7.03
C ASP A 158 -15.96 -6.50 -7.03
N HIS A 159 -15.65 -5.96 -8.20
CA HIS A 159 -14.99 -4.66 -8.41
C HIS A 159 -13.62 -4.53 -7.72
N GLN A 160 -12.99 -5.66 -7.39
CA GLN A 160 -11.66 -5.65 -6.79
C GLN A 160 -10.59 -5.34 -7.83
N CYS A 161 -9.67 -4.44 -7.48
CA CYS A 161 -8.49 -4.15 -8.29
C CYS A 161 -7.33 -5.05 -7.89
N PHE A 162 -6.79 -5.79 -8.84
CA PHE A 162 -5.62 -6.65 -8.66
C PHE A 162 -4.44 -6.16 -9.48
N LYS A 163 -3.28 -6.15 -8.87
CA LYS A 163 -1.99 -5.84 -9.48
C LYS A 163 -0.87 -6.50 -8.68
N ASP A 164 0.35 -6.40 -9.14
CA ASP A 164 1.50 -6.85 -8.37
C ASP A 164 1.60 -6.10 -7.04
N VAL A 165 2.07 -6.80 -6.01
CA VAL A 165 2.31 -6.23 -4.68
C VAL A 165 3.80 -6.20 -4.43
N LEU A 166 4.33 -5.03 -4.13
CA LEU A 166 5.74 -4.86 -3.79
C LEU A 166 5.96 -5.19 -2.31
N VAL A 167 6.93 -6.05 -2.04
CA VAL A 167 7.47 -6.24 -0.70
C VAL A 167 8.60 -5.23 -0.51
N VAL A 168 8.51 -4.44 0.54
CA VAL A 168 9.49 -3.40 0.85
C VAL A 168 10.09 -3.61 2.23
N ARG A 169 11.31 -3.13 2.39
CA ARG A 169 12.00 -3.09 3.69
C ARG A 169 12.49 -1.68 3.97
N GLY A 170 12.33 -1.23 5.21
CA GLY A 170 12.89 0.03 5.66
C GLY A 170 14.40 0.06 5.46
N ASN A 171 14.88 1.12 4.80
CA ASN A 171 16.29 1.24 4.38
C ASN A 171 17.18 1.64 5.55
N ASP A 172 18.15 0.79 5.88
CA ASP A 172 19.12 1.05 6.96
C ASP A 172 20.12 2.16 6.60
N ASN A 173 20.41 2.32 5.30
CA ASN A 173 21.42 3.26 4.78
C ASN A 173 20.84 4.04 3.58
N PRO A 174 19.92 4.99 3.82
CA PRO A 174 19.30 5.76 2.74
C PRO A 174 20.32 6.67 2.03
N SER A 175 20.31 6.67 0.71
CA SER A 175 21.12 7.52 -0.14
C SER A 175 20.59 8.96 -0.22
N SER A 176 19.36 9.18 0.16
CA SER A 176 18.69 10.48 0.23
C SER A 176 17.55 10.45 1.26
N GLN A 177 17.05 11.63 1.61
CA GLN A 177 15.87 11.76 2.50
C GLN A 177 14.60 11.06 1.99
N PHE A 178 14.57 10.64 0.74
CA PHE A 178 13.43 9.97 0.12
C PHE A 178 13.64 8.46 -0.07
N ASP A 179 14.88 7.97 0.03
CA ASP A 179 15.27 6.57 -0.16
C ASP A 179 15.02 5.73 1.10
N LEU A 180 13.78 5.75 1.58
CA LEU A 180 13.41 5.21 2.88
C LEU A 180 12.95 3.75 2.81
N LEU A 181 12.47 3.29 1.66
CA LEU A 181 11.94 1.94 1.45
C LEU A 181 12.61 1.30 0.24
N LYS A 182 13.26 0.17 0.44
CA LYS A 182 13.81 -0.67 -0.64
C LYS A 182 12.79 -1.71 -1.06
N VAL A 183 12.52 -1.83 -2.36
CA VAL A 183 11.79 -2.97 -2.92
C VAL A 183 12.71 -4.19 -2.83
N VAL A 184 12.30 -5.21 -2.10
CA VAL A 184 13.09 -6.43 -1.87
C VAL A 184 12.51 -7.63 -2.58
N ASP A 185 11.21 -7.59 -2.91
CA ASP A 185 10.52 -8.63 -3.67
C ASP A 185 9.27 -8.06 -4.35
N VAL A 186 8.75 -8.79 -5.32
CA VAL A 186 7.50 -8.49 -6.01
C VAL A 186 6.63 -9.74 -6.03
N THR A 187 5.47 -9.67 -5.41
CA THR A 187 4.47 -10.73 -5.48
C THR A 187 3.59 -10.49 -6.71
N PRO A 188 3.65 -11.34 -7.75
CA PRO A 188 2.86 -11.16 -8.97
C PRO A 188 1.36 -11.20 -8.70
N ARG A 189 0.59 -10.46 -9.49
CA ARG A 189 -0.88 -10.43 -9.42
C ARG A 189 -1.50 -11.83 -9.30
N ALA A 190 -1.04 -12.78 -10.10
CA ALA A 190 -1.56 -14.15 -10.10
C ALA A 190 -1.44 -14.89 -8.75
N GLN A 191 -0.57 -14.43 -7.85
CA GLN A 191 -0.42 -15.01 -6.51
C GLN A 191 -1.28 -14.30 -5.46
N VAL A 192 -1.71 -13.07 -5.72
CA VAL A 192 -2.55 -12.29 -4.79
C VAL A 192 -4.01 -12.28 -5.19
N GLU A 193 -4.31 -12.71 -6.40
CA GLU A 193 -5.67 -12.84 -6.90
C GLU A 193 -6.36 -14.05 -6.22
N TYR A 194 -7.52 -13.81 -5.62
CA TYR A 194 -8.31 -14.83 -4.93
C TYR A 194 -9.68 -14.99 -5.61
N ASP A 195 -10.34 -16.11 -5.34
CA ASP A 195 -11.68 -16.37 -5.83
C ASP A 195 -12.66 -15.35 -5.21
N TRP A 196 -13.45 -14.67 -6.05
CA TRP A 196 -14.43 -13.68 -5.61
C TRP A 196 -15.51 -14.25 -4.70
N THR A 197 -15.77 -15.54 -4.77
CA THR A 197 -16.75 -16.23 -3.90
C THR A 197 -16.32 -16.33 -2.44
N ILE A 198 -15.06 -16.04 -2.14
CA ILE A 198 -14.50 -16.10 -0.76
C ILE A 198 -15.32 -15.27 0.24
N PHE A 199 -15.80 -14.11 -0.20
CA PHE A 199 -16.55 -13.19 0.66
C PHE A 199 -18.07 -13.38 0.55
N GLY A 200 -18.53 -14.27 -0.33
CA GLY A 200 -19.93 -14.60 -0.55
C GLY A 200 -20.77 -13.41 -1.00
N GLY A 201 -21.54 -13.58 -2.02
CA GLY A 201 -22.47 -12.57 -2.48
C GLY A 201 -22.29 -12.21 -3.94
N GLU A 202 -23.40 -11.92 -4.58
CA GLU A 202 -23.46 -11.33 -5.91
C GLU A 202 -23.54 -9.81 -5.76
N LEU A 203 -22.94 -9.09 -6.68
CA LEU A 203 -23.14 -7.65 -6.80
C LEU A 203 -24.63 -7.41 -7.10
N GLY A 204 -25.22 -6.51 -6.37
CA GLY A 204 -26.63 -6.12 -6.60
C GLY A 204 -26.78 -5.42 -7.96
N PRO A 205 -28.03 -5.24 -8.43
CA PRO A 205 -28.28 -4.53 -9.67
C PRO A 205 -27.87 -3.06 -9.55
N TYR A 206 -27.32 -2.50 -10.64
CA TYR A 206 -26.95 -1.07 -10.75
C TYR A 206 -28.15 -0.13 -10.83
N GLU A 207 -29.25 -0.44 -10.19
CA GLU A 207 -30.42 0.42 -10.17
C GLU A 207 -30.26 1.49 -9.10
N VAL A 208 -29.97 2.71 -9.51
CA VAL A 208 -30.13 3.88 -8.65
C VAL A 208 -31.63 4.21 -8.60
N LYS A 209 -32.27 3.93 -7.50
CA LYS A 209 -33.61 4.47 -7.22
C LYS A 209 -33.44 5.98 -7.00
N MET A 210 -33.86 6.77 -7.99
CA MET A 210 -34.00 8.21 -7.85
C MET A 210 -35.19 8.55 -6.95
#